data_ab9141d6ec1ecb50d9e1b5ce5186bb59
#
_entry.id   ab9141d6ec1ecb50d9e1b5ce5186bb59
#
_cell.length_a   1.000
_cell.length_b   1.000
_cell.length_c   1.000
_cell.angle_alpha   90.00
_cell.angle_beta   90.00
_cell.angle_gamma   90.00
#
_symmetry.space_group_name_H-M   'P 1'
#
loop_
_entity.id
_entity.type
_entity.pdbx_description
1 polymer ?
#
loop_
_entity_poly.entity_id
_entity_poly.type
_entity_poly.pdbx_seq_one_letter_code
_entity_poly.pdbx_strand_id
1 'polypeptide(L)'
;MKINRLLTAALITFATVLTGCVKESVWDRETGIDESKAAPEGFTYDESESSKTSLAVYWDGKKAKAAGAQSFLVQMTDANNMDKGNTWDTKISKVVKITDDETADYESTVFSGFKQYDRYFVRIRANYPGSVYSPWVYINNSVTGQPALMLVGYGEMPLTPDVTLDPYVTDIVASWPPCYGATKYVVEWKDAATAAWQSAETTENSFTISGLVEEGTYDIKVTAVAAEQSYAAEKQTVKTYKNPFPIVINTAQEWVDLVNGMFLKLGNNNEGDTVTIMADLDFKDLEYNTDVTFKGVVNGNGKTFKNLKASSPLLKSVTTVKDLTIDSSCSFETSELTEFASVATTVTGELRNVKNNASVTAVLGDITAAYVVGGLAGYAYGNIIDCENGGDVKITASSANTGAVGGIVGYIEGQVNNTDNSGNVNAEFGVLGKKIPVGAVTEAAPCIGGIVGLAQGEFSMDTCENAGHVTYKVANITLSKNLNRTGIGGIVGAPNGNVRKCINYGSVNISHVLKERGAYSGYEHILIVGGIGGGDYHAAGQLKTNYIECENHGDITVDSDATKANSAIGGIVGWPGKEGASPSFTENCVNKGNIILKGNAKARV
;
A
#
# COMPACT_ATOMS: atom_id res chain seq x y z
N MET A 1 -40.16 -39.74 -15.38
CA MET A 1 -39.26 -40.31 -16.41
C MET A 1 -39.14 -39.38 -17.63
N LYS A 2 -39.27 -38.06 -17.49
CA LYS A 2 -39.08 -37.05 -18.54
C LYS A 2 -38.00 -35.99 -18.22
N ILE A 3 -37.48 -35.97 -17.00
CA ILE A 3 -36.49 -34.98 -16.54
C ILE A 3 -35.05 -35.36 -16.97
N ASN A 4 -34.76 -36.67 -17.06
CA ASN A 4 -33.40 -37.14 -17.44
C ASN A 4 -33.04 -36.96 -18.94
N ARG A 5 -34.00 -36.69 -19.81
CA ARG A 5 -33.70 -36.44 -21.24
C ARG A 5 -33.36 -34.98 -21.56
N LEU A 6 -33.80 -34.04 -20.72
CA LEU A 6 -33.41 -32.64 -20.90
C LEU A 6 -32.00 -32.33 -20.37
N LEU A 7 -31.61 -32.97 -19.25
CA LEU A 7 -30.24 -32.81 -18.75
C LEU A 7 -29.18 -33.37 -19.73
N THR A 8 -29.49 -34.50 -20.39
CA THR A 8 -28.55 -35.09 -21.35
C THR A 8 -28.43 -34.25 -22.63
N ALA A 9 -29.48 -33.54 -23.02
CA ALA A 9 -29.44 -32.66 -24.20
C ALA A 9 -28.70 -31.35 -23.90
N ALA A 10 -28.85 -30.80 -22.70
CA ALA A 10 -28.12 -29.60 -22.28
C ALA A 10 -26.61 -29.85 -22.12
N LEU A 11 -26.22 -31.04 -21.58
CA LEU A 11 -24.81 -31.43 -21.49
C LEU A 11 -24.18 -31.66 -22.89
N ILE A 12 -24.94 -32.20 -23.85
CA ILE A 12 -24.43 -32.44 -25.21
C ILE A 12 -24.25 -31.12 -25.98
N THR A 13 -25.10 -30.12 -25.73
CA THR A 13 -24.99 -28.81 -26.39
C THR A 13 -23.82 -28.00 -25.82
N PHE A 14 -23.51 -28.13 -24.51
CA PHE A 14 -22.34 -27.52 -23.89
C PHE A 14 -21.03 -28.18 -24.35
N ALA A 15 -21.00 -29.50 -24.50
CA ALA A 15 -19.83 -30.22 -25.03
C ALA A 15 -19.50 -29.83 -26.47
N THR A 16 -20.52 -29.49 -27.29
CA THR A 16 -20.29 -29.06 -28.68
C THR A 16 -19.81 -27.61 -28.80
N VAL A 17 -20.10 -26.74 -27.84
CA VAL A 17 -19.56 -25.35 -27.84
C VAL A 17 -18.11 -25.34 -27.41
N LEU A 18 -17.70 -26.17 -26.44
CA LEU A 18 -16.30 -26.29 -26.02
C LEU A 18 -15.41 -27.05 -26.99
N THR A 19 -15.94 -28.04 -27.75
CA THR A 19 -15.19 -28.71 -28.83
C THR A 19 -14.99 -27.83 -30.06
N GLY A 20 -15.73 -26.71 -30.18
CA GLY A 20 -15.51 -25.69 -31.20
C GLY A 20 -14.36 -24.73 -30.90
N CYS A 21 -13.93 -24.62 -29.62
CA CYS A 21 -12.85 -23.72 -29.21
C CYS A 21 -11.44 -24.32 -29.32
N VAL A 22 -11.32 -25.63 -29.56
CA VAL A 22 -10.04 -26.30 -29.81
C VAL A 22 -10.00 -26.79 -31.27
N LYS A 23 -10.38 -25.96 -32.23
CA LYS A 23 -9.89 -26.16 -33.58
C LYS A 23 -8.44 -25.68 -33.58
N GLU A 24 -7.52 -26.65 -33.45
CA GLU A 24 -6.13 -26.41 -33.84
C GLU A 24 -6.15 -25.74 -35.21
N SER A 25 -5.68 -24.45 -35.25
CA SER A 25 -5.45 -23.82 -36.53
C SER A 25 -4.39 -24.62 -37.29
N VAL A 26 -4.43 -24.64 -38.60
CA VAL A 26 -3.44 -25.34 -39.43
C VAL A 26 -2.00 -24.91 -39.11
N TRP A 27 -1.83 -23.77 -38.41
CA TRP A 27 -0.58 -23.18 -37.99
C TRP A 27 -0.06 -23.69 -36.63
N ASP A 28 -0.90 -24.37 -35.83
CA ASP A 28 -0.55 -24.92 -34.52
C ASP A 28 -0.19 -26.41 -34.54
N ARG A 29 0.06 -27.00 -35.69
CA ARG A 29 0.67 -28.33 -35.74
C ARG A 29 2.11 -28.25 -35.25
N GLU A 30 2.25 -28.44 -33.94
CA GLU A 30 3.56 -28.66 -33.37
C GLU A 30 4.18 -29.89 -34.05
N THR A 31 5.23 -29.68 -34.80
CA THR A 31 5.98 -30.79 -35.43
C THR A 31 6.71 -31.54 -34.33
N GLY A 32 6.67 -32.86 -34.38
CA GLY A 32 7.42 -33.73 -33.47
C GLY A 32 6.58 -34.38 -32.35
N ILE A 33 5.27 -34.19 -32.30
CA ILE A 33 4.42 -34.98 -31.39
C ILE A 33 4.30 -36.42 -31.94
N ASP A 34 4.60 -37.37 -31.06
CA ASP A 34 4.50 -38.81 -31.31
C ASP A 34 3.53 -39.42 -30.29
N GLU A 35 2.35 -39.79 -30.74
CA GLU A 35 1.27 -40.37 -29.93
C GLU A 35 1.65 -41.68 -29.23
N SER A 36 2.72 -42.34 -29.66
CA SER A 36 3.23 -43.54 -29.01
C SER A 36 4.13 -43.29 -27.82
N LYS A 37 4.55 -42.03 -27.61
CA LYS A 37 5.44 -41.65 -26.49
C LYS A 37 4.67 -41.49 -25.20
N ALA A 38 5.25 -42.02 -24.11
CA ALA A 38 4.65 -41.92 -22.79
C ALA A 38 4.58 -40.44 -22.35
N ALA A 39 3.39 -39.98 -22.01
CA ALA A 39 3.12 -38.68 -21.45
C ALA A 39 3.23 -38.70 -19.91
N PRO A 40 3.37 -37.55 -19.24
CA PRO A 40 3.21 -37.43 -17.78
C PRO A 40 1.81 -37.88 -17.34
N GLU A 41 1.72 -38.54 -16.19
CA GLU A 41 0.44 -38.98 -15.60
C GLU A 41 0.10 -38.15 -14.35
N GLY A 42 -1.16 -38.14 -13.93
CA GLY A 42 -1.58 -37.47 -12.69
C GLY A 42 -1.30 -35.98 -12.64
N PHE A 43 -1.28 -35.30 -13.80
CA PHE A 43 -1.00 -33.85 -13.85
C PHE A 43 -2.13 -33.07 -13.21
N THR A 44 -1.81 -32.34 -12.14
CA THR A 44 -2.80 -31.62 -11.34
C THR A 44 -2.22 -30.41 -10.61
N TYR A 45 -3.09 -29.61 -10.01
CA TYR A 45 -2.78 -28.48 -9.17
C TYR A 45 -2.23 -28.94 -7.80
N ASP A 46 -1.23 -28.21 -7.31
CA ASP A 46 -0.66 -28.40 -5.97
C ASP A 46 -1.09 -27.24 -5.07
N GLU A 47 -2.07 -27.49 -4.21
CA GLU A 47 -2.58 -26.49 -3.29
C GLU A 47 -1.54 -26.12 -2.23
N SER A 48 -0.73 -27.08 -1.78
CA SER A 48 0.23 -26.90 -0.69
C SER A 48 1.40 -25.97 -1.05
N GLU A 49 1.80 -25.98 -2.32
CA GLU A 49 2.91 -25.16 -2.86
C GLU A 49 2.41 -23.94 -3.63
N SER A 50 1.10 -23.73 -3.73
CA SER A 50 0.48 -22.57 -4.36
C SER A 50 0.22 -21.45 -3.36
N SER A 51 0.15 -20.22 -3.85
CA SER A 51 -0.13 -19.02 -3.04
C SER A 51 -1.04 -18.05 -3.79
N LYS A 52 -1.44 -16.96 -3.15
CA LYS A 52 -2.23 -15.88 -3.79
C LYS A 52 -1.55 -15.25 -5.01
N THR A 53 -0.27 -15.49 -5.21
CA THR A 53 0.53 -14.92 -6.32
C THR A 53 1.27 -15.98 -7.13
N SER A 54 1.04 -17.27 -6.85
CA SER A 54 1.69 -18.38 -7.54
C SER A 54 0.73 -19.53 -7.80
N LEU A 55 1.01 -20.30 -8.85
CA LEU A 55 0.32 -21.53 -9.19
C LEU A 55 1.36 -22.65 -9.31
N ALA A 56 1.22 -23.67 -8.48
CA ALA A 56 2.05 -24.86 -8.49
C ALA A 56 1.30 -26.03 -9.11
N VAL A 57 2.04 -26.89 -9.81
CA VAL A 57 1.52 -28.11 -10.42
C VAL A 57 2.49 -29.26 -10.20
N TYR A 58 1.96 -30.47 -10.08
CA TYR A 58 2.77 -31.68 -9.97
C TYR A 58 2.24 -32.80 -10.89
N TRP A 59 3.10 -33.80 -11.16
CA TRP A 59 2.79 -34.92 -12.03
C TRP A 59 3.65 -36.17 -11.72
N ASP A 60 3.19 -37.34 -12.10
CA ASP A 60 4.00 -38.55 -12.13
C ASP A 60 4.73 -38.65 -13.49
N GLY A 61 6.04 -38.53 -13.45
CA GLY A 61 6.90 -38.64 -14.64
C GLY A 61 7.50 -40.03 -14.86
N LYS A 62 7.26 -41.03 -13.99
CA LYS A 62 7.98 -42.31 -13.97
C LYS A 62 7.95 -43.05 -15.31
N LYS A 63 6.78 -43.16 -15.93
CA LYS A 63 6.64 -43.88 -17.23
C LYS A 63 7.37 -43.15 -18.36
N ALA A 64 7.26 -41.83 -18.41
CA ALA A 64 7.97 -41.02 -19.40
C ALA A 64 9.49 -41.12 -19.23
N LYS A 65 9.99 -41.05 -17.98
CA LYS A 65 11.41 -41.24 -17.64
C LYS A 65 11.90 -42.63 -18.11
N ALA A 66 11.18 -43.71 -17.75
CA ALA A 66 11.53 -45.06 -18.15
C ALA A 66 11.52 -45.24 -19.67
N ALA A 67 10.71 -44.48 -20.41
CA ALA A 67 10.66 -44.45 -21.86
C ALA A 67 11.74 -43.54 -22.50
N GLY A 68 12.64 -42.92 -21.71
CA GLY A 68 13.76 -42.13 -22.19
C GLY A 68 13.46 -40.64 -22.37
N ALA A 69 12.46 -40.07 -21.71
CA ALA A 69 12.23 -38.64 -21.68
C ALA A 69 13.42 -37.92 -20.98
N GLN A 70 13.76 -36.71 -21.45
CA GLN A 70 14.87 -35.91 -20.92
C GLN A 70 14.41 -34.71 -20.08
N SER A 71 13.19 -34.24 -20.29
CA SER A 71 12.60 -33.14 -19.56
C SER A 71 11.09 -33.11 -19.76
N PHE A 72 10.44 -32.30 -18.92
CA PHE A 72 9.01 -31.95 -19.09
C PHE A 72 8.89 -30.47 -19.44
N LEU A 73 7.98 -30.14 -20.33
CA LEU A 73 7.60 -28.77 -20.66
C LEU A 73 6.22 -28.50 -20.09
N VAL A 74 6.12 -27.61 -19.12
CA VAL A 74 4.85 -27.11 -18.58
C VAL A 74 4.57 -25.74 -19.19
N GLN A 75 3.35 -25.54 -19.70
CA GLN A 75 2.91 -24.28 -20.28
C GLN A 75 1.60 -23.83 -19.65
N MET A 76 1.47 -22.51 -19.49
CA MET A 76 0.22 -21.86 -19.11
C MET A 76 -0.21 -20.88 -20.20
N THR A 77 -1.52 -20.68 -20.34
CA THR A 77 -2.07 -19.62 -21.19
C THR A 77 -3.22 -18.92 -20.48
N ASP A 78 -3.26 -17.59 -20.59
CA ASP A 78 -4.36 -16.79 -20.05
C ASP A 78 -5.69 -17.15 -20.72
N ALA A 79 -6.76 -17.27 -19.95
CA ALA A 79 -8.08 -17.59 -20.45
C ALA A 79 -8.56 -16.64 -21.56
N ASN A 80 -8.22 -15.35 -21.45
CA ASN A 80 -8.62 -14.35 -22.44
C ASN A 80 -7.91 -14.55 -23.81
N ASN A 81 -6.74 -15.18 -23.82
CA ASN A 81 -6.04 -15.51 -25.07
C ASN A 81 -6.72 -16.67 -25.81
N MET A 82 -7.21 -17.67 -25.06
CA MET A 82 -7.96 -18.80 -25.65
C MET A 82 -9.30 -18.34 -26.25
N ASP A 83 -10.02 -17.45 -25.56
CA ASP A 83 -11.29 -16.89 -26.06
C ASP A 83 -11.14 -16.10 -27.36
N LYS A 84 -9.96 -15.56 -27.64
CA LYS A 84 -9.64 -14.83 -28.88
C LYS A 84 -9.11 -15.72 -30.00
N GLY A 85 -9.09 -17.04 -29.80
CA GLY A 85 -8.53 -18.01 -30.73
C GLY A 85 -7.01 -17.94 -30.85
N ASN A 86 -6.34 -17.35 -29.86
CA ASN A 86 -4.89 -17.27 -29.81
C ASN A 86 -4.29 -18.56 -29.27
N THR A 87 -3.09 -18.84 -29.73
CA THR A 87 -2.30 -20.00 -29.35
C THR A 87 -1.75 -19.90 -27.93
N TRP A 88 -1.27 -21.03 -27.43
CA TRP A 88 -0.60 -21.11 -26.14
C TRP A 88 0.59 -20.15 -26.05
N ASP A 89 0.63 -19.33 -24.97
CA ASP A 89 1.71 -18.38 -24.77
C ASP A 89 3.00 -19.09 -24.34
N THR A 90 3.97 -19.12 -25.26
CA THR A 90 5.28 -19.72 -24.99
C THR A 90 6.12 -18.95 -23.94
N LYS A 91 5.72 -17.72 -23.60
CA LYS A 91 6.42 -16.92 -22.57
C LYS A 91 6.12 -17.39 -21.15
N ILE A 92 4.96 -18.04 -20.95
CA ILE A 92 4.58 -18.62 -19.65
C ILE A 92 4.84 -20.13 -19.73
N SER A 93 6.09 -20.53 -19.77
CA SER A 93 6.50 -21.93 -19.85
C SER A 93 7.72 -22.20 -18.99
N LYS A 94 7.81 -23.43 -18.47
CA LYS A 94 8.96 -23.93 -17.75
C LYS A 94 9.37 -25.30 -18.26
N VAL A 95 10.69 -25.49 -18.47
CA VAL A 95 11.29 -26.78 -18.75
C VAL A 95 11.84 -27.34 -17.44
N VAL A 96 11.26 -28.44 -16.97
CA VAL A 96 11.74 -29.17 -15.81
C VAL A 96 12.61 -30.32 -16.30
N LYS A 97 13.92 -30.24 -16.02
CA LYS A 97 14.85 -31.31 -16.38
C LYS A 97 14.64 -32.50 -15.46
N ILE A 98 14.70 -33.69 -16.03
CA ILE A 98 14.69 -34.93 -15.26
C ILE A 98 16.02 -35.01 -14.50
N THR A 99 15.93 -35.17 -13.19
CA THR A 99 17.08 -35.43 -12.32
C THR A 99 17.13 -36.92 -12.00
N ASP A 100 18.34 -37.44 -11.76
CA ASP A 100 18.57 -38.85 -11.43
C ASP A 100 18.13 -39.21 -9.98
N ASP A 101 17.37 -38.33 -9.32
CA ASP A 101 16.84 -38.56 -7.99
C ASP A 101 15.66 -39.53 -8.08
N GLU A 102 15.97 -40.81 -7.85
CA GLU A 102 14.98 -41.92 -7.85
C GLU A 102 14.02 -41.86 -6.65
N THR A 103 14.19 -40.93 -5.71
CA THR A 103 13.44 -40.88 -4.45
C THR A 103 12.15 -40.08 -4.52
N ALA A 104 12.00 -39.19 -5.52
CA ALA A 104 10.80 -38.39 -5.68
C ALA A 104 9.70 -39.16 -6.41
N ASP A 105 8.57 -39.39 -5.74
CA ASP A 105 7.39 -40.01 -6.35
C ASP A 105 6.73 -39.15 -7.41
N TYR A 106 6.84 -37.81 -7.29
CA TYR A 106 6.24 -36.82 -8.17
C TYR A 106 7.23 -35.70 -8.50
N GLU A 107 7.04 -35.08 -9.66
CA GLU A 107 7.75 -33.88 -10.07
C GLU A 107 6.80 -32.69 -10.00
N SER A 108 7.33 -31.51 -9.73
CA SER A 108 6.54 -30.29 -9.57
C SER A 108 7.21 -29.06 -10.19
N THR A 109 6.43 -28.01 -10.39
CA THR A 109 6.96 -26.68 -10.71
C THR A 109 5.98 -25.60 -10.26
N VAL A 110 6.52 -24.44 -9.90
CA VAL A 110 5.75 -23.28 -9.41
C VAL A 110 5.92 -22.14 -10.40
N PHE A 111 4.83 -21.53 -10.81
CA PHE A 111 4.79 -20.27 -11.55
C PHE A 111 4.40 -19.16 -10.59
N SER A 112 5.06 -18.02 -10.63
CA SER A 112 4.86 -16.89 -9.71
C SER A 112 4.80 -15.56 -10.44
N GLY A 113 4.41 -14.49 -9.72
CA GLY A 113 4.29 -13.15 -10.27
C GLY A 113 2.90 -12.84 -10.83
N PHE A 114 1.89 -13.61 -10.43
CA PHE A 114 0.50 -13.43 -10.81
C PHE A 114 -0.27 -12.64 -9.76
N LYS A 115 -1.49 -12.25 -10.11
CA LYS A 115 -2.49 -11.74 -9.16
C LYS A 115 -3.42 -12.86 -8.73
N GLN A 116 -3.93 -12.75 -7.53
CA GLN A 116 -4.97 -13.68 -7.05
C GLN A 116 -6.15 -13.69 -8.02
N TYR A 117 -6.63 -14.91 -8.33
CA TYR A 117 -7.71 -15.18 -9.28
C TYR A 117 -7.40 -14.88 -10.76
N ASP A 118 -6.15 -14.61 -11.13
CA ASP A 118 -5.76 -14.70 -12.55
C ASP A 118 -6.10 -16.09 -13.10
N ARG A 119 -6.55 -16.17 -14.34
CA ARG A 119 -7.18 -17.35 -14.93
C ARG A 119 -6.31 -17.97 -16.01
N TYR A 120 -5.93 -19.23 -15.81
CA TYR A 120 -5.05 -19.94 -16.75
C TYR A 120 -5.55 -21.35 -17.08
N PHE A 121 -5.35 -21.77 -18.34
CA PHE A 121 -5.29 -23.17 -18.69
C PHE A 121 -3.84 -23.64 -18.56
N VAL A 122 -3.64 -24.91 -18.14
CA VAL A 122 -2.31 -25.47 -17.91
C VAL A 122 -2.18 -26.80 -18.61
N ARG A 123 -1.04 -27.02 -19.30
CA ARG A 123 -0.71 -28.26 -19.97
C ARG A 123 0.74 -28.67 -19.76
N ILE A 124 1.02 -29.96 -19.93
CA ILE A 124 2.36 -30.54 -19.81
C ILE A 124 2.60 -31.57 -20.91
N ARG A 125 3.86 -31.71 -21.33
CA ARG A 125 4.34 -32.81 -22.17
C ARG A 125 5.71 -33.27 -21.77
N ALA A 126 6.08 -34.48 -22.12
CA ALA A 126 7.44 -35.00 -22.04
C ALA A 126 8.23 -34.71 -23.31
N ASN A 127 9.49 -34.33 -23.17
CA ASN A 127 10.42 -34.11 -24.29
C ASN A 127 11.43 -35.25 -24.38
N TYR A 128 11.57 -35.84 -25.57
CA TYR A 128 12.47 -36.93 -25.89
C TYR A 128 13.61 -36.50 -26.80
N PRO A 129 14.68 -37.34 -26.96
CA PRO A 129 15.74 -37.05 -27.90
C PRO A 129 15.27 -36.86 -29.33
N GLY A 130 15.94 -36.01 -30.11
CA GLY A 130 15.63 -35.78 -31.51
C GLY A 130 14.41 -34.89 -31.77
N SER A 131 14.06 -34.03 -30.82
CA SER A 131 12.89 -33.11 -30.90
C SER A 131 11.56 -33.88 -31.07
N VAL A 132 11.47 -35.01 -30.39
CA VAL A 132 10.23 -35.82 -30.30
C VAL A 132 9.56 -35.50 -28.96
N TYR A 133 8.23 -35.42 -28.98
CA TYR A 133 7.43 -35.01 -27.82
C TYR A 133 6.27 -35.97 -27.60
N SER A 134 5.87 -36.17 -26.36
CA SER A 134 4.62 -36.84 -26.04
C SER A 134 3.40 -36.00 -26.42
N PRO A 135 2.20 -36.58 -26.46
CA PRO A 135 0.96 -35.82 -26.42
C PRO A 135 0.90 -34.88 -25.24
N TRP A 136 0.13 -33.78 -25.37
CA TRP A 136 -0.14 -32.87 -24.29
C TRP A 136 -1.12 -33.46 -23.28
N VAL A 137 -0.84 -33.28 -22.00
CA VAL A 137 -1.74 -33.59 -20.89
C VAL A 137 -2.19 -32.29 -20.27
N TYR A 138 -3.47 -32.17 -20.00
CA TYR A 138 -4.08 -30.98 -19.40
C TYR A 138 -4.51 -31.28 -17.97
N ILE A 139 -4.54 -30.24 -17.13
CA ILE A 139 -5.36 -30.32 -15.91
C ILE A 139 -6.81 -30.29 -16.40
N ASN A 140 -7.56 -31.35 -16.11
CA ASN A 140 -8.92 -31.48 -16.57
C ASN A 140 -9.92 -31.24 -15.45
N ASN A 141 -11.03 -30.61 -15.79
CA ASN A 141 -12.18 -30.48 -14.92
C ASN A 141 -12.69 -31.84 -14.47
N SER A 142 -12.86 -32.01 -13.17
CA SER A 142 -13.23 -33.28 -12.53
C SER A 142 -14.62 -33.81 -12.97
N VAL A 143 -15.50 -32.92 -13.44
CA VAL A 143 -16.87 -33.25 -13.84
C VAL A 143 -16.98 -33.46 -15.34
N THR A 144 -16.38 -32.61 -16.15
CA THR A 144 -16.55 -32.60 -17.61
C THR A 144 -15.45 -33.35 -18.35
N GLY A 145 -14.31 -33.62 -17.72
CA GLY A 145 -13.12 -34.18 -18.35
C GLY A 145 -12.45 -33.27 -19.40
N GLN A 146 -12.93 -32.04 -19.57
CA GLN A 146 -12.33 -31.03 -20.44
C GLN A 146 -11.23 -30.26 -19.71
N PRO A 147 -10.32 -29.55 -20.42
CA PRO A 147 -9.33 -28.71 -19.78
C PRO A 147 -9.96 -27.76 -18.77
N ALA A 148 -9.47 -27.81 -17.52
CA ALA A 148 -9.93 -26.99 -16.42
C ALA A 148 -9.36 -25.58 -16.49
N LEU A 149 -10.17 -24.57 -16.17
CA LEU A 149 -9.71 -23.23 -15.94
C LEU A 149 -9.25 -23.11 -14.49
N MET A 150 -7.96 -22.79 -14.30
CA MET A 150 -7.32 -22.69 -13.00
C MET A 150 -7.28 -21.25 -12.54
N LEU A 151 -7.62 -21.01 -11.28
CA LEU A 151 -7.48 -19.70 -10.60
C LEU A 151 -6.23 -19.69 -9.74
N VAL A 152 -5.40 -18.68 -9.91
CA VAL A 152 -4.25 -18.47 -9.03
C VAL A 152 -4.71 -18.26 -7.58
N GLY A 153 -4.14 -19.05 -6.65
CA GLY A 153 -4.49 -19.02 -5.23
C GLY A 153 -5.81 -19.67 -4.84
N TYR A 154 -6.40 -20.49 -5.73
CA TYR A 154 -7.62 -21.23 -5.42
C TYR A 154 -7.64 -22.64 -6.01
N GLY A 155 -7.19 -22.81 -7.24
CA GLY A 155 -7.28 -24.08 -7.97
C GLY A 155 -8.30 -24.06 -9.09
N GLU A 156 -9.09 -25.13 -9.25
CA GLU A 156 -10.10 -25.22 -10.31
C GLU A 156 -11.22 -24.18 -10.11
N MET A 157 -11.56 -23.44 -11.15
CA MET A 157 -12.60 -22.42 -11.11
C MET A 157 -13.98 -23.03 -10.85
N PRO A 158 -14.69 -22.66 -9.77
CA PRO A 158 -15.95 -23.30 -9.39
C PRO A 158 -17.12 -22.80 -10.26
N LEU A 159 -18.18 -23.59 -10.31
CA LEU A 159 -19.48 -23.18 -10.88
C LEU A 159 -20.33 -22.44 -9.82
N THR A 160 -20.32 -22.95 -8.60
CA THR A 160 -21.09 -22.43 -7.45
C THR A 160 -20.18 -21.60 -6.57
N PRO A 161 -20.61 -20.44 -6.07
CA PRO A 161 -19.80 -19.64 -5.15
C PRO A 161 -19.39 -20.44 -3.91
N ASP A 162 -18.10 -20.49 -3.63
CA ASP A 162 -17.55 -20.98 -2.37
C ASP A 162 -17.41 -19.78 -1.41
N VAL A 163 -18.45 -19.58 -0.61
CA VAL A 163 -18.64 -18.34 0.14
C VAL A 163 -17.94 -18.40 1.49
N THR A 164 -17.07 -17.43 1.72
CA THR A 164 -16.51 -17.14 3.03
C THR A 164 -17.23 -15.92 3.63
N LEU A 165 -17.70 -16.03 4.87
CA LEU A 165 -18.36 -14.95 5.61
C LEU A 165 -17.43 -14.46 6.72
N ASP A 166 -17.11 -13.17 6.70
CA ASP A 166 -16.33 -12.50 7.74
C ASP A 166 -17.24 -11.49 8.48
N PRO A 167 -17.73 -11.83 9.67
CA PRO A 167 -18.62 -10.96 10.44
C PRO A 167 -17.83 -9.87 11.17
N TYR A 168 -18.48 -8.70 11.26
CA TYR A 168 -18.08 -7.54 12.05
C TYR A 168 -19.20 -7.17 13.03
N VAL A 169 -19.11 -6.01 13.69
CA VAL A 169 -20.14 -5.57 14.67
C VAL A 169 -21.47 -5.25 13.96
N THR A 170 -21.41 -4.51 12.86
CA THR A 170 -22.60 -4.05 12.12
C THR A 170 -22.57 -4.41 10.63
N ASP A 171 -21.56 -5.18 10.24
CA ASP A 171 -21.36 -5.56 8.84
C ASP A 171 -21.01 -7.06 8.74
N ILE A 172 -21.25 -7.64 7.59
CA ILE A 172 -20.76 -8.96 7.20
C ILE A 172 -20.17 -8.82 5.80
N VAL A 173 -18.90 -9.20 5.63
CA VAL A 173 -18.28 -9.29 4.31
C VAL A 173 -18.42 -10.71 3.81
N ALA A 174 -19.17 -10.89 2.72
CA ALA A 174 -19.23 -12.14 1.99
C ALA A 174 -18.24 -12.07 0.82
N SER A 175 -17.38 -13.08 0.68
CA SER A 175 -16.41 -13.16 -0.41
C SER A 175 -16.36 -14.57 -1.00
N TRP A 176 -16.02 -14.66 -2.28
CA TRP A 176 -15.98 -15.93 -3.02
C TRP A 176 -15.00 -15.83 -4.19
N PRO A 177 -14.43 -16.95 -4.68
CA PRO A 177 -13.67 -16.96 -5.91
C PRO A 177 -14.58 -16.71 -7.12
N PRO A 178 -14.04 -16.18 -8.24
CA PRO A 178 -14.80 -16.09 -9.49
C PRO A 178 -15.41 -17.42 -9.88
N CYS A 179 -16.66 -17.40 -10.38
CA CYS A 179 -17.36 -18.60 -10.83
C CYS A 179 -17.40 -18.67 -12.36
N TYR A 180 -17.29 -19.89 -12.90
CA TYR A 180 -17.25 -20.11 -14.33
C TYR A 180 -18.54 -19.63 -15.03
N GLY A 181 -18.37 -18.75 -16.03
CA GLY A 181 -19.48 -18.19 -16.81
C GLY A 181 -20.32 -17.14 -16.08
N ALA A 182 -20.04 -16.84 -14.82
CA ALA A 182 -20.78 -15.82 -14.08
C ALA A 182 -20.55 -14.41 -14.66
N THR A 183 -21.63 -13.69 -14.89
CA THR A 183 -21.61 -12.29 -15.32
C THR A 183 -21.93 -11.33 -14.19
N LYS A 184 -22.58 -11.82 -13.13
CA LYS A 184 -22.88 -11.12 -11.89
C LYS A 184 -23.17 -12.12 -10.77
N TYR A 185 -23.26 -11.61 -9.57
CA TYR A 185 -23.70 -12.35 -8.38
C TYR A 185 -24.90 -11.65 -7.73
N VAL A 186 -25.79 -12.45 -7.17
CA VAL A 186 -26.90 -11.99 -6.32
C VAL A 186 -26.60 -12.40 -4.90
N VAL A 187 -26.48 -11.43 -4.00
CA VAL A 187 -26.30 -11.65 -2.56
C VAL A 187 -27.64 -11.43 -1.89
N GLU A 188 -28.11 -12.42 -1.18
CA GLU A 188 -29.37 -12.38 -0.44
C GLU A 188 -29.09 -12.57 1.05
N TRP A 189 -29.73 -11.77 1.88
CA TRP A 189 -29.59 -11.90 3.34
C TRP A 189 -30.89 -11.57 4.06
N LYS A 190 -31.03 -12.09 5.28
CA LYS A 190 -32.12 -11.78 6.19
C LYS A 190 -31.67 -12.00 7.63
N ASP A 191 -32.30 -11.33 8.58
CA ASP A 191 -32.29 -11.76 9.97
C ASP A 191 -32.86 -13.18 10.07
N ALA A 192 -32.17 -14.08 10.73
CA ALA A 192 -32.54 -15.51 10.82
C ALA A 192 -33.93 -15.71 11.46
N ALA A 193 -34.39 -14.78 12.32
CA ALA A 193 -35.70 -14.79 12.95
C ALA A 193 -36.84 -14.27 12.04
N THR A 194 -36.50 -13.67 10.88
CA THR A 194 -37.49 -13.09 9.96
C THR A 194 -37.64 -13.96 8.70
N ALA A 195 -38.78 -13.75 7.99
CA ALA A 195 -39.02 -14.44 6.73
C ALA A 195 -38.57 -13.62 5.50
N ALA A 196 -38.41 -12.30 5.64
CA ALA A 196 -38.14 -11.40 4.52
C ALA A 196 -36.67 -11.37 4.14
N TRP A 197 -36.35 -11.72 2.89
CA TRP A 197 -35.04 -11.59 2.31
C TRP A 197 -34.84 -10.20 1.72
N GLN A 198 -33.66 -9.65 1.93
CA GLN A 198 -33.10 -8.52 1.20
C GLN A 198 -32.15 -9.06 0.14
N SER A 199 -31.88 -8.30 -0.91
CA SER A 199 -30.97 -8.72 -1.97
C SER A 199 -30.25 -7.53 -2.60
N ALA A 200 -29.05 -7.79 -3.09
CA ALA A 200 -28.26 -6.88 -3.93
C ALA A 200 -27.53 -7.64 -5.02
N GLU A 201 -27.17 -6.95 -6.10
CA GLU A 201 -26.38 -7.48 -7.18
C GLU A 201 -24.97 -6.86 -7.16
N THR A 202 -23.95 -7.66 -7.52
CA THR A 202 -22.58 -7.20 -7.72
C THR A 202 -21.91 -7.95 -8.86
N THR A 203 -20.94 -7.31 -9.51
CA THR A 203 -20.02 -7.96 -10.46
C THR A 203 -18.70 -8.34 -9.80
N GLU A 204 -18.47 -7.86 -8.58
CA GLU A 204 -17.29 -8.16 -7.80
C GLU A 204 -17.39 -9.52 -7.09
N ASN A 205 -16.26 -10.05 -6.66
CA ASN A 205 -16.17 -11.32 -5.95
C ASN A 205 -16.33 -11.18 -4.42
N SER A 206 -16.85 -10.04 -3.99
CA SER A 206 -17.18 -9.75 -2.60
C SER A 206 -18.33 -8.76 -2.50
N PHE A 207 -19.02 -8.78 -1.37
CA PHE A 207 -20.08 -7.84 -1.06
C PHE A 207 -20.13 -7.59 0.45
N THR A 208 -20.23 -6.32 0.85
CA THR A 208 -20.37 -5.95 2.26
C THR A 208 -21.85 -5.69 2.54
N ILE A 209 -22.43 -6.49 3.42
CA ILE A 209 -23.77 -6.32 3.96
C ILE A 209 -23.64 -5.42 5.18
N SER A 210 -24.13 -4.18 5.11
CA SER A 210 -23.96 -3.16 6.15
C SER A 210 -25.28 -2.80 6.85
N GLY A 211 -25.18 -2.09 7.99
CA GLY A 211 -26.33 -1.64 8.76
C GLY A 211 -27.03 -2.75 9.54
N LEU A 212 -26.30 -3.81 9.86
CA LEU A 212 -26.78 -4.93 10.65
C LEU A 212 -26.80 -4.59 12.15
N VAL A 213 -27.58 -5.34 12.92
CA VAL A 213 -27.64 -5.20 14.38
C VAL A 213 -26.49 -5.99 15.01
N GLU A 214 -25.84 -5.43 16.03
CA GLU A 214 -24.85 -6.15 16.83
C GLU A 214 -25.48 -7.41 17.46
N GLU A 215 -24.67 -8.48 17.58
CA GLU A 215 -25.13 -9.80 18.04
C GLU A 215 -26.31 -10.38 17.24
N GLY A 216 -26.68 -9.79 16.11
CA GLY A 216 -27.69 -10.29 15.19
C GLY A 216 -27.26 -11.56 14.47
N THR A 217 -28.19 -12.46 14.24
CA THR A 217 -27.94 -13.71 13.48
C THR A 217 -28.55 -13.58 12.09
N TYR A 218 -27.75 -13.78 11.06
CA TYR A 218 -28.16 -13.57 9.67
C TYR A 218 -27.98 -14.83 8.85
N ASP A 219 -28.99 -15.14 8.02
CA ASP A 219 -28.92 -16.11 6.95
C ASP A 219 -28.43 -15.40 5.68
N ILE A 220 -27.42 -15.93 5.01
CA ILE A 220 -26.82 -15.37 3.80
C ILE A 220 -26.73 -16.42 2.73
N LYS A 221 -26.98 -16.02 1.48
CA LYS A 221 -26.89 -16.86 0.30
C LYS A 221 -26.32 -16.06 -0.86
N VAL A 222 -25.43 -16.65 -1.63
CA VAL A 222 -24.84 -16.04 -2.82
C VAL A 222 -25.15 -16.91 -4.03
N THR A 223 -25.60 -16.30 -5.11
CA THR A 223 -25.94 -16.97 -6.36
C THR A 223 -25.11 -16.40 -7.50
N ALA A 224 -24.32 -17.23 -8.17
CA ALA A 224 -23.65 -16.88 -9.43
C ALA A 224 -24.66 -16.93 -10.57
N VAL A 225 -24.74 -15.88 -11.37
CA VAL A 225 -25.66 -15.76 -12.51
C VAL A 225 -24.85 -15.79 -13.80
N ALA A 226 -24.97 -16.90 -14.54
CA ALA A 226 -24.44 -17.04 -15.88
C ALA A 226 -25.55 -16.79 -16.94
N ALA A 227 -25.18 -16.71 -18.22
CA ALA A 227 -26.09 -16.33 -19.30
C ALA A 227 -27.36 -17.21 -19.39
N GLU A 228 -27.25 -18.50 -19.14
CA GLU A 228 -28.36 -19.47 -19.30
C GLU A 228 -28.75 -20.15 -17.98
N GLN A 229 -27.97 -20.02 -16.91
CA GLN A 229 -28.15 -20.74 -15.66
C GLN A 229 -27.62 -19.97 -14.47
N SER A 230 -28.20 -20.23 -13.30
CA SER A 230 -27.74 -19.68 -12.02
C SER A 230 -27.34 -20.79 -11.06
N TYR A 231 -26.25 -20.57 -10.33
CA TYR A 231 -25.70 -21.53 -9.38
C TYR A 231 -25.68 -20.89 -7.99
N ALA A 232 -26.55 -21.35 -7.10
CA ALA A 232 -26.68 -20.85 -5.76
C ALA A 232 -25.80 -21.63 -4.79
N ALA A 233 -25.00 -20.95 -3.98
CA ALA A 233 -24.35 -21.53 -2.83
C ALA A 233 -25.39 -21.99 -1.77
N GLU A 234 -25.01 -22.93 -0.93
CA GLU A 234 -25.80 -23.26 0.23
C GLU A 234 -25.91 -22.05 1.17
N LYS A 235 -27.09 -21.94 1.80
CA LYS A 235 -27.32 -20.90 2.79
C LYS A 235 -26.39 -21.09 3.99
N GLN A 236 -25.70 -20.03 4.38
CA GLN A 236 -24.89 -20.00 5.58
C GLN A 236 -25.52 -19.09 6.64
N THR A 237 -25.33 -19.41 7.90
CA THR A 237 -25.81 -18.61 9.03
C THR A 237 -24.62 -18.11 9.83
N VAL A 238 -24.58 -16.80 10.08
CA VAL A 238 -23.48 -16.15 10.80
C VAL A 238 -24.02 -15.11 11.78
N LYS A 239 -23.29 -14.90 12.88
CA LYS A 239 -23.62 -13.92 13.91
C LYS A 239 -22.65 -12.74 13.86
N THR A 240 -23.16 -11.50 13.89
CA THR A 240 -22.34 -10.30 14.06
C THR A 240 -21.76 -10.23 15.47
N TYR A 241 -20.67 -9.48 15.65
CA TYR A 241 -20.06 -9.31 16.96
C TYR A 241 -20.83 -8.32 17.82
N LYS A 242 -20.60 -8.40 19.15
CA LYS A 242 -21.03 -7.38 20.09
C LYS A 242 -20.10 -6.16 19.98
N ASN A 243 -20.66 -4.95 20.05
CA ASN A 243 -19.83 -3.75 20.20
C ASN A 243 -19.15 -3.77 21.58
N PRO A 244 -17.80 -3.80 21.64
CA PRO A 244 -17.08 -3.89 22.91
C PRO A 244 -16.94 -2.54 23.64
N PHE A 245 -17.33 -1.43 23.00
CA PHE A 245 -17.08 -0.09 23.53
C PHE A 245 -18.06 0.38 24.62
N PRO A 246 -17.59 1.27 25.52
CA PRO A 246 -16.23 1.79 25.63
C PRO A 246 -15.24 0.76 26.18
N ILE A 247 -14.00 0.77 25.65
CA ILE A 247 -12.94 -0.15 26.08
C ILE A 247 -11.98 0.55 27.03
N VAL A 248 -11.54 -0.17 28.06
CA VAL A 248 -10.53 0.27 29.02
C VAL A 248 -9.32 -0.66 28.93
N ILE A 249 -8.14 -0.09 28.78
CA ILE A 249 -6.86 -0.80 28.65
C ILE A 249 -6.00 -0.52 29.89
N ASN A 250 -5.55 -1.56 30.55
CA ASN A 250 -4.70 -1.49 31.73
C ASN A 250 -3.30 -2.09 31.51
N THR A 251 -3.13 -2.93 30.47
CA THR A 251 -1.86 -3.60 30.18
C THR A 251 -1.49 -3.50 28.71
N ALA A 252 -0.21 -3.58 28.39
CA ALA A 252 0.27 -3.60 27.01
C ALA A 252 -0.26 -4.82 26.23
N GLN A 253 -0.42 -5.97 26.89
CA GLN A 253 -1.00 -7.16 26.24
C GLN A 253 -2.46 -6.92 25.82
N GLU A 254 -3.28 -6.28 26.67
CA GLU A 254 -4.66 -5.92 26.31
C GLU A 254 -4.71 -5.00 25.09
N TRP A 255 -3.75 -4.06 24.97
CA TRP A 255 -3.64 -3.21 23.77
C TRP A 255 -3.28 -4.04 22.52
N VAL A 256 -2.28 -4.92 22.63
CA VAL A 256 -1.86 -5.81 21.53
C VAL A 256 -3.01 -6.73 21.09
N ASP A 257 -3.72 -7.32 22.05
CA ASP A 257 -4.88 -8.19 21.77
C ASP A 257 -6.02 -7.42 21.08
N LEU A 258 -6.28 -6.18 21.54
CA LEU A 258 -7.29 -5.33 20.94
C LEU A 258 -6.94 -5.00 19.47
N VAL A 259 -5.70 -4.59 19.22
CA VAL A 259 -5.23 -4.20 17.88
C VAL A 259 -5.19 -5.41 16.94
N ASN A 260 -4.75 -6.57 17.42
CA ASN A 260 -4.64 -7.78 16.59
C ASN A 260 -5.94 -8.61 16.51
N GLY A 261 -6.96 -8.27 17.28
CA GLY A 261 -8.21 -9.02 17.37
C GLY A 261 -9.44 -8.16 17.12
N MET A 262 -9.88 -7.44 18.15
CA MET A 262 -11.18 -6.78 18.14
C MET A 262 -11.27 -5.62 17.13
N PHE A 263 -10.23 -4.80 16.98
CA PHE A 263 -10.26 -3.71 15.99
C PHE A 263 -10.45 -4.21 14.57
N LEU A 264 -9.93 -5.40 14.24
CA LEU A 264 -10.14 -6.03 12.95
C LEU A 264 -11.60 -6.45 12.72
N LYS A 265 -12.40 -6.53 13.79
CA LYS A 265 -13.80 -6.98 13.76
C LYS A 265 -14.84 -5.86 13.98
N LEU A 266 -14.41 -4.61 14.11
CA LEU A 266 -15.32 -3.48 14.31
C LEU A 266 -16.12 -3.08 13.06
N GLY A 267 -15.63 -3.43 11.86
CA GLY A 267 -16.24 -2.98 10.60
C GLY A 267 -16.06 -1.47 10.39
N ASN A 268 -16.98 -0.86 9.66
CA ASN A 268 -16.90 0.55 9.26
C ASN A 268 -17.63 1.55 10.18
N ASN A 269 -18.38 1.08 11.17
CA ASN A 269 -19.27 1.89 12.00
C ASN A 269 -18.78 2.03 13.44
N ASN A 270 -17.55 2.50 13.63
CA ASN A 270 -16.97 2.75 14.95
C ASN A 270 -16.63 4.24 15.19
N GLU A 271 -17.36 5.13 14.52
CA GLU A 271 -17.26 6.57 14.74
C GLU A 271 -17.77 6.94 16.14
N GLY A 272 -16.91 7.67 16.90
CA GLY A 272 -17.22 8.09 18.27
C GLY A 272 -16.95 7.06 19.37
N ASP A 273 -16.61 5.83 19.01
CA ASP A 273 -16.16 4.81 19.97
C ASP A 273 -14.85 5.23 20.66
N THR A 274 -14.70 4.89 21.94
CA THR A 274 -13.55 5.33 22.72
C THR A 274 -12.80 4.17 23.37
N VAL A 275 -11.49 4.17 23.20
CA VAL A 275 -10.53 3.35 23.98
C VAL A 275 -9.83 4.27 24.97
N THR A 276 -9.86 3.95 26.25
CA THR A 276 -9.19 4.72 27.31
C THR A 276 -8.06 3.91 27.94
N ILE A 277 -6.87 4.49 27.98
CA ILE A 277 -5.69 3.88 28.63
C ILE A 277 -5.70 4.28 30.09
N MET A 278 -5.67 3.31 31.00
CA MET A 278 -5.77 3.57 32.46
C MET A 278 -4.46 3.37 33.21
N ALA A 279 -3.45 2.79 32.59
CA ALA A 279 -2.13 2.61 33.16
C ALA A 279 -1.03 2.92 32.13
N ASP A 280 0.19 3.17 32.59
CA ASP A 280 1.35 3.13 31.69
C ASP A 280 1.51 1.73 31.12
N LEU A 281 1.75 1.63 29.81
CA LEU A 281 1.85 0.37 29.11
C LEU A 281 3.32 0.05 28.79
N ASP A 282 3.82 -1.05 29.31
CA ASP A 282 5.17 -1.54 29.04
C ASP A 282 5.11 -2.69 28.04
N PHE A 283 5.63 -2.45 26.83
CA PHE A 283 5.62 -3.40 25.71
C PHE A 283 6.87 -4.31 25.68
N LYS A 284 7.66 -4.32 26.73
CA LYS A 284 8.85 -5.16 26.79
C LYS A 284 8.52 -6.61 26.44
N ASP A 285 9.28 -7.18 25.50
CA ASP A 285 9.15 -8.56 25.02
C ASP A 285 7.82 -8.86 24.28
N LEU A 286 7.03 -7.84 23.91
CA LEU A 286 5.85 -7.98 23.07
C LEU A 286 6.19 -7.64 21.61
N GLU A 287 5.77 -8.50 20.70
CA GLU A 287 5.80 -8.20 19.26
C GLU A 287 4.66 -7.27 18.88
N TYR A 288 4.96 -6.25 18.11
CA TYR A 288 3.97 -5.28 17.65
C TYR A 288 4.14 -4.96 16.17
N ASN A 289 3.11 -5.27 15.41
CA ASN A 289 2.96 -4.84 14.03
C ASN A 289 1.46 -4.79 13.72
N THR A 290 0.97 -3.71 13.13
CA THR A 290 -0.46 -3.56 12.86
C THR A 290 -0.74 -2.84 11.54
N ASP A 291 -1.86 -3.20 10.92
CA ASP A 291 -2.45 -2.56 9.73
C ASP A 291 -3.89 -2.08 10.01
N VAL A 292 -4.18 -1.79 11.28
CA VAL A 292 -5.54 -1.53 11.76
C VAL A 292 -5.96 -0.07 11.56
N THR A 293 -7.17 0.10 11.07
CA THR A 293 -7.91 1.37 11.03
C THR A 293 -8.95 1.42 12.13
N PHE A 294 -8.87 2.45 12.99
CA PHE A 294 -9.84 2.71 14.04
C PHE A 294 -10.45 4.10 13.86
N LYS A 295 -11.74 4.17 13.56
CA LYS A 295 -12.46 5.44 13.31
C LYS A 295 -12.94 6.16 14.57
N GLY A 296 -12.51 5.71 15.74
CA GLY A 296 -12.89 6.25 17.04
C GLY A 296 -11.82 7.11 17.68
N VAL A 297 -11.89 7.22 18.98
CA VAL A 297 -11.01 8.02 19.84
C VAL A 297 -10.11 7.12 20.70
N VAL A 298 -8.81 7.30 20.59
CA VAL A 298 -7.84 6.76 21.55
C VAL A 298 -7.52 7.86 22.57
N ASN A 299 -7.98 7.68 23.80
CA ASN A 299 -7.70 8.56 24.91
C ASN A 299 -6.56 7.96 25.76
N GLY A 300 -5.37 8.50 25.62
CA GLY A 300 -4.20 8.10 26.41
C GLY A 300 -4.32 8.43 27.89
N ASN A 301 -5.23 9.34 28.30
CA ASN A 301 -5.50 9.68 29.68
C ASN A 301 -4.23 10.08 30.46
N GLY A 302 -3.30 10.73 29.77
CA GLY A 302 -2.00 11.13 30.32
C GLY A 302 -1.02 9.97 30.60
N LYS A 303 -1.26 8.77 30.05
CA LYS A 303 -0.41 7.60 30.24
C LYS A 303 0.67 7.50 29.21
N THR A 304 1.66 6.65 29.50
CA THR A 304 2.88 6.52 28.73
C THR A 304 3.04 5.09 28.19
N PHE A 305 3.39 4.99 26.90
CA PHE A 305 3.83 3.75 26.27
C PHE A 305 5.35 3.65 26.36
N LYS A 306 5.87 2.51 26.81
CA LYS A 306 7.29 2.27 27.09
C LYS A 306 7.78 0.98 26.44
N ASN A 307 9.06 0.96 26.05
CA ASN A 307 9.77 -0.21 25.53
C ASN A 307 9.15 -0.82 24.26
N LEU A 308 8.31 -0.09 23.54
CA LEU A 308 7.72 -0.54 22.28
C LEU A 308 8.75 -0.48 21.15
N LYS A 309 8.98 -1.61 20.49
CA LYS A 309 9.74 -1.70 19.23
C LYS A 309 8.80 -2.15 18.13
N ALA A 310 8.52 -1.26 17.18
CA ALA A 310 7.50 -1.51 16.17
C ALA A 310 8.01 -1.26 14.75
N SER A 311 7.58 -2.09 13.81
CA SER A 311 7.80 -1.88 12.37
C SER A 311 6.59 -1.21 11.68
N SER A 312 5.53 -0.94 12.43
CA SER A 312 4.35 -0.17 12.03
C SER A 312 4.10 0.98 13.01
N PRO A 313 3.30 2.00 12.65
CA PRO A 313 2.73 2.94 13.60
C PRO A 313 1.85 2.24 14.65
N LEU A 314 1.43 2.95 15.72
CA LEU A 314 0.44 2.39 16.67
C LEU A 314 -0.87 2.02 15.99
N LEU A 315 -1.27 2.75 14.96
CA LEU A 315 -2.43 2.44 14.12
C LEU A 315 -2.14 2.85 12.67
N LYS A 316 -2.68 2.14 11.69
CA LYS A 316 -2.61 2.55 10.28
C LYS A 316 -3.40 3.84 10.07
N SER A 317 -4.62 3.89 10.58
CA SER A 317 -5.46 5.08 10.52
C SER A 317 -6.27 5.23 11.80
N VAL A 318 -6.46 6.46 12.23
CA VAL A 318 -7.26 6.79 13.42
C VAL A 318 -7.97 8.13 13.24
N THR A 319 -9.15 8.28 13.85
CA THR A 319 -9.81 9.59 13.85
C THR A 319 -9.16 10.52 14.85
N THR A 320 -9.08 10.15 16.11
CA THR A 320 -8.55 11.01 17.16
C THR A 320 -7.64 10.25 18.12
N VAL A 321 -6.49 10.85 18.44
CA VAL A 321 -5.64 10.42 19.57
C VAL A 321 -5.40 11.63 20.47
N LYS A 322 -5.58 11.45 21.77
CA LYS A 322 -5.35 12.52 22.74
C LYS A 322 -4.69 12.04 24.01
N ASP A 323 -3.99 12.97 24.69
CA ASP A 323 -3.44 12.79 26.04
C ASP A 323 -2.53 11.55 26.16
N LEU A 324 -1.66 11.30 25.17
CA LEU A 324 -0.79 10.13 25.11
C LEU A 324 0.68 10.53 25.03
N THR A 325 1.53 9.85 25.80
CA THR A 325 2.99 9.97 25.70
C THR A 325 3.60 8.67 25.18
N ILE A 326 4.51 8.77 24.22
CA ILE A 326 5.38 7.68 23.75
C ILE A 326 6.79 7.98 24.27
N ASP A 327 7.33 7.11 25.11
CA ASP A 327 8.61 7.30 25.80
C ASP A 327 9.81 7.07 24.86
N SER A 328 10.94 7.65 25.20
CA SER A 328 12.20 7.51 24.46
C SER A 328 12.78 6.09 24.44
N SER A 329 12.28 5.19 25.28
CA SER A 329 12.59 3.74 25.23
C SER A 329 11.91 3.02 24.07
N CYS A 330 10.95 3.68 23.41
CA CYS A 330 10.30 3.18 22.23
C CYS A 330 11.08 3.51 20.95
N SER A 331 10.90 2.71 19.90
CA SER A 331 11.41 3.00 18.55
C SER A 331 10.44 2.48 17.48
N PHE A 332 10.33 3.23 16.39
CA PHE A 332 9.55 2.87 15.21
C PHE A 332 10.49 2.79 14.01
N GLU A 333 10.67 1.60 13.46
CA GLU A 333 11.63 1.35 12.39
C GLU A 333 10.99 0.51 11.28
N THR A 334 11.08 0.98 10.03
CA THR A 334 10.59 0.23 8.88
C THR A 334 11.63 0.14 7.76
N SER A 335 11.62 -0.99 7.04
CA SER A 335 12.35 -1.19 5.78
C SER A 335 11.43 -1.30 4.56
N GLU A 336 10.11 -1.20 4.75
CA GLU A 336 9.11 -1.48 3.72
C GLU A 336 8.11 -0.34 3.52
N LEU A 337 7.69 0.33 4.61
CA LEU A 337 6.61 1.31 4.56
C LEU A 337 7.13 2.68 4.10
N THR A 338 6.60 3.16 2.99
CA THR A 338 6.86 4.52 2.49
C THR A 338 6.03 5.60 3.18
N GLU A 339 4.96 5.21 3.88
CA GLU A 339 4.10 6.07 4.67
C GLU A 339 4.21 5.66 6.13
N PHE A 340 4.83 6.50 6.98
CA PHE A 340 5.28 6.05 8.30
C PHE A 340 5.30 7.17 9.35
N ALA A 341 4.98 6.80 10.60
CA ALA A 341 5.03 7.68 11.76
C ALA A 341 4.97 6.85 13.07
N SER A 342 5.01 7.49 14.23
CA SER A 342 4.85 6.77 15.50
C SER A 342 3.38 6.46 15.84
N VAL A 343 2.49 7.45 15.75
CA VAL A 343 1.09 7.30 16.19
C VAL A 343 0.21 6.69 15.11
N ALA A 344 0.20 7.29 13.92
CA ALA A 344 -0.60 6.76 12.82
C ALA A 344 -0.02 7.12 11.45
N THR A 345 -0.20 6.23 10.46
CA THR A 345 0.03 6.61 9.07
C THR A 345 -0.94 7.72 8.67
N THR A 346 -2.21 7.61 9.06
CA THR A 346 -3.25 8.60 8.72
C THR A 346 -4.08 9.00 9.95
N VAL A 347 -4.22 10.31 10.16
CA VAL A 347 -5.13 10.90 11.14
C VAL A 347 -6.23 11.65 10.40
N THR A 348 -7.50 11.30 10.63
CA THR A 348 -8.63 11.92 9.91
C THR A 348 -9.35 13.01 10.69
N GLY A 349 -9.16 13.09 12.01
CA GLY A 349 -9.77 14.07 12.90
C GLY A 349 -8.72 14.90 13.65
N GLU A 350 -8.24 14.46 14.82
CA GLU A 350 -7.38 15.28 15.66
C GLU A 350 -6.29 14.49 16.38
N LEU A 351 -5.09 15.07 16.45
CA LEU A 351 -4.10 14.78 17.50
C LEU A 351 -4.10 15.92 18.50
N ARG A 352 -4.30 15.63 19.78
CA ARG A 352 -4.30 16.63 20.85
C ARG A 352 -3.51 16.19 22.07
N ASN A 353 -2.57 17.01 22.51
CA ASN A 353 -1.72 16.74 23.67
C ASN A 353 -1.05 15.35 23.56
N VAL A 354 -0.48 15.08 22.39
CA VAL A 354 0.28 13.84 22.11
C VAL A 354 1.75 14.13 22.06
N LYS A 355 2.54 13.38 22.84
CA LYS A 355 3.99 13.54 22.93
C LYS A 355 4.70 12.29 22.43
N ASN A 356 5.58 12.44 21.46
CA ASN A 356 6.47 11.38 20.99
C ASN A 356 7.91 11.70 21.33
N ASN A 357 8.57 10.87 22.15
CA ASN A 357 10.00 10.94 22.40
C ASN A 357 10.78 9.80 21.73
N ALA A 358 10.08 8.91 21.01
CA ALA A 358 10.67 7.79 20.31
C ALA A 358 11.19 8.20 18.93
N SER A 359 12.25 7.55 18.48
CA SER A 359 12.74 7.70 17.11
C SER A 359 11.79 7.08 16.09
N VAL A 360 11.66 7.74 14.93
CA VAL A 360 10.94 7.25 13.76
C VAL A 360 11.91 7.13 12.59
N THR A 361 12.20 5.92 12.14
CA THR A 361 13.22 5.64 11.13
C THR A 361 12.66 4.78 10.00
N ALA A 362 12.76 5.27 8.76
CA ALA A 362 12.48 4.53 7.55
C ALA A 362 13.78 4.32 6.75
N VAL A 363 14.22 3.06 6.58
CA VAL A 363 15.42 2.69 5.79
C VAL A 363 14.96 1.87 4.60
N LEU A 364 14.82 2.55 3.47
CA LEU A 364 14.16 2.00 2.29
C LEU A 364 15.18 1.72 1.16
N GLY A 365 14.85 0.78 0.30
CA GLY A 365 15.53 0.56 -0.97
C GLY A 365 15.18 1.63 -2.00
N ASP A 366 14.87 1.20 -3.22
CA ASP A 366 14.39 2.08 -4.28
C ASP A 366 12.91 2.41 -4.08
N ILE A 367 12.61 3.68 -3.85
CA ILE A 367 11.23 4.15 -3.67
C ILE A 367 10.65 4.51 -5.03
N THR A 368 9.64 3.76 -5.47
CA THR A 368 8.91 3.99 -6.73
C THR A 368 7.60 4.76 -6.53
N ALA A 369 7.07 4.78 -5.30
CA ALA A 369 5.89 5.53 -4.89
C ALA A 369 6.27 6.87 -4.23
N ALA A 370 5.29 7.68 -3.84
CA ALA A 370 5.51 8.79 -2.93
C ALA A 370 5.83 8.27 -1.52
N TYR A 371 6.59 9.06 -0.75
CA TYR A 371 6.84 8.76 0.66
C TYR A 371 6.34 9.90 1.55
N VAL A 372 5.79 9.55 2.71
CA VAL A 372 5.28 10.52 3.68
C VAL A 372 5.63 10.05 5.09
N VAL A 373 6.52 10.78 5.75
CA VAL A 373 7.06 10.40 7.06
C VAL A 373 6.91 11.56 8.06
N GLY A 374 6.37 11.26 9.25
CA GLY A 374 6.22 12.22 10.32
C GLY A 374 6.59 11.65 11.68
N GLY A 375 6.89 12.49 12.64
CA GLY A 375 7.15 12.07 14.02
C GLY A 375 5.91 11.49 14.69
N LEU A 376 4.75 12.12 14.49
CA LEU A 376 3.45 11.67 15.04
C LEU A 376 2.55 11.07 13.98
N ALA A 377 2.43 11.72 12.80
CA ALA A 377 1.56 11.27 11.74
C ALA A 377 2.24 11.35 10.37
N GLY A 378 1.98 10.37 9.48
CA GLY A 378 2.32 10.49 8.07
C GLY A 378 1.41 11.53 7.42
N TYR A 379 0.12 11.26 7.36
CA TYR A 379 -0.93 12.16 6.88
C TYR A 379 -1.82 12.65 8.02
N ALA A 380 -2.20 13.91 8.00
CA ALA A 380 -3.26 14.46 8.83
C ALA A 380 -4.26 15.24 7.96
N TYR A 381 -5.51 14.79 7.94
CA TYR A 381 -6.64 15.48 7.31
C TYR A 381 -7.45 16.31 8.30
N GLY A 382 -6.96 16.42 9.53
CA GLY A 382 -7.53 17.18 10.63
C GLY A 382 -6.45 17.94 11.40
N ASN A 383 -6.75 18.28 12.65
CA ASN A 383 -5.93 19.21 13.42
C ASN A 383 -4.87 18.52 14.27
N ILE A 384 -3.74 19.21 14.48
CA ILE A 384 -2.67 18.82 15.40
C ILE A 384 -2.51 19.97 16.40
N ILE A 385 -2.81 19.70 17.66
CA ILE A 385 -2.93 20.74 18.69
C ILE A 385 -2.22 20.30 19.97
N ASP A 386 -1.42 21.17 20.58
CA ASP A 386 -0.71 20.95 21.84
C ASP A 386 0.17 19.68 21.80
N CYS A 387 0.78 19.38 20.65
CA CYS A 387 1.58 18.17 20.45
C CYS A 387 3.08 18.46 20.50
N GLU A 388 3.85 17.44 20.84
CA GLU A 388 5.32 17.54 20.92
C GLU A 388 6.00 16.34 20.26
N ASN A 389 7.08 16.56 19.53
CA ASN A 389 7.99 15.50 19.11
C ASN A 389 9.40 15.78 19.59
N GLY A 390 9.92 14.89 20.46
CA GLY A 390 11.32 14.91 20.93
C GLY A 390 12.19 13.86 20.24
N GLY A 391 11.59 12.91 19.53
CA GLY A 391 12.31 11.85 18.83
C GLY A 391 12.80 12.28 17.45
N ASP A 392 13.95 11.77 17.03
CA ASP A 392 14.47 11.97 15.68
C ASP A 392 13.58 11.33 14.62
N VAL A 393 13.33 12.04 13.52
CA VAL A 393 12.65 11.52 12.33
C VAL A 393 13.67 11.35 11.22
N LYS A 394 13.82 10.14 10.73
CA LYS A 394 14.81 9.81 9.70
C LYS A 394 14.21 8.99 8.56
N ILE A 395 14.49 9.42 7.33
CA ILE A 395 14.30 8.60 6.14
C ILE A 395 15.62 8.48 5.37
N THR A 396 15.94 7.26 4.98
CA THR A 396 17.07 6.96 4.08
C THR A 396 16.58 6.07 2.95
N ALA A 397 16.96 6.37 1.71
CA ALA A 397 16.62 5.49 0.59
C ALA A 397 17.73 5.49 -0.47
N SER A 398 17.87 4.34 -1.18
CA SER A 398 18.83 4.22 -2.29
C SER A 398 18.43 5.13 -3.46
N SER A 399 17.13 5.17 -3.78
CA SER A 399 16.55 6.17 -4.67
C SER A 399 15.18 6.61 -4.16
N ALA A 400 14.82 7.85 -4.42
CA ALA A 400 13.53 8.40 -4.05
C ALA A 400 12.97 9.30 -5.16
N ASN A 401 11.64 9.39 -5.19
CA ASN A 401 10.92 10.29 -6.07
C ASN A 401 10.49 11.56 -5.29
N THR A 402 9.22 11.72 -5.09
CA THR A 402 8.63 12.84 -4.35
C THR A 402 8.09 12.37 -3.01
N GLY A 403 8.04 13.27 -2.05
CA GLY A 403 7.47 12.94 -0.76
C GLY A 403 7.52 14.11 0.22
N ALA A 404 7.10 13.84 1.44
CA ALA A 404 7.05 14.81 2.52
C ALA A 404 7.60 14.23 3.83
N VAL A 405 8.42 15.00 4.52
CA VAL A 405 9.02 14.63 5.82
C VAL A 405 8.86 15.78 6.79
N GLY A 406 8.25 15.53 7.94
CA GLY A 406 8.10 16.52 9.00
C GLY A 406 8.43 15.98 10.37
N GLY A 407 8.91 16.83 11.27
CA GLY A 407 9.17 16.43 12.65
C GLY A 407 7.90 16.02 13.40
N ILE A 408 6.77 16.57 13.03
CA ILE A 408 5.44 16.22 13.55
C ILE A 408 4.63 15.44 12.50
N VAL A 409 4.48 16.01 11.30
CA VAL A 409 3.62 15.44 10.28
C VAL A 409 4.22 15.59 8.89
N GLY A 410 4.18 14.50 8.10
CA GLY A 410 4.65 14.54 6.71
C GLY A 410 3.77 15.41 5.82
N TYR A 411 2.46 15.13 5.79
CA TYR A 411 1.46 15.85 4.98
C TYR A 411 0.24 16.25 5.82
N ILE A 412 -0.25 17.49 5.64
CA ILE A 412 -1.42 17.96 6.37
C ILE A 412 -2.39 18.78 5.51
N GLU A 413 -3.70 18.59 5.76
CA GLU A 413 -4.81 19.43 5.31
C GLU A 413 -5.63 19.91 6.51
N GLY A 414 -5.03 20.69 7.41
CA GLY A 414 -5.69 21.12 8.64
C GLY A 414 -4.88 22.17 9.39
N GLN A 415 -5.12 22.28 10.68
CA GLN A 415 -4.45 23.27 11.53
C GLN A 415 -3.37 22.62 12.38
N VAL A 416 -2.26 23.36 12.58
CA VAL A 416 -1.20 22.99 13.53
C VAL A 416 -1.03 24.13 14.53
N ASN A 417 -1.39 23.91 15.77
CA ASN A 417 -1.37 24.96 16.78
C ASN A 417 -0.64 24.50 18.04
N ASN A 418 0.19 25.39 18.62
CA ASN A 418 0.90 25.15 19.87
C ASN A 418 1.63 23.79 19.87
N THR A 419 2.39 23.53 18.80
CA THR A 419 2.97 22.21 18.54
C THR A 419 4.45 22.34 18.23
N ASP A 420 5.28 21.58 18.96
CA ASP A 420 6.72 21.77 18.99
C ASP A 420 7.48 20.52 18.53
N ASN A 421 8.59 20.73 17.87
CA ASN A 421 9.54 19.69 17.53
C ASN A 421 10.93 20.01 18.06
N SER A 422 11.51 19.10 18.85
CA SER A 422 12.91 19.16 19.29
C SER A 422 13.77 18.02 18.69
N GLY A 423 13.16 17.01 18.09
CA GLY A 423 13.87 15.95 17.38
C GLY A 423 14.41 16.41 16.03
N ASN A 424 15.52 15.84 15.59
CA ASN A 424 16.10 16.14 14.29
C ASN A 424 15.28 15.51 13.16
N VAL A 425 15.18 16.21 12.03
CA VAL A 425 14.55 15.71 10.80
C VAL A 425 15.63 15.48 9.75
N ASN A 426 15.84 14.21 9.39
CA ASN A 426 16.90 13.79 8.49
C ASN A 426 16.32 13.06 7.26
N ALA A 427 16.51 13.62 6.07
CA ALA A 427 16.14 13.01 4.79
C ALA A 427 17.38 12.81 3.92
N GLU A 428 17.78 11.55 3.69
CA GLU A 428 19.00 11.19 2.98
C GLU A 428 18.70 10.24 1.81
N PHE A 429 19.05 10.63 0.59
CA PHE A 429 18.75 9.88 -0.62
C PHE A 429 20.02 9.64 -1.44
N GLY A 430 20.19 8.41 -1.93
CA GLY A 430 21.28 8.06 -2.87
C GLY A 430 21.05 8.74 -4.22
N VAL A 431 19.88 8.59 -4.79
CA VAL A 431 19.48 9.19 -6.08
C VAL A 431 18.09 9.80 -5.98
N LEU A 432 17.89 10.99 -6.55
CA LEU A 432 16.57 11.59 -6.70
C LEU A 432 16.05 11.40 -8.14
N GLY A 433 14.86 10.80 -8.26
CA GLY A 433 14.23 10.36 -9.52
C GLY A 433 13.04 11.21 -9.97
N LYS A 434 11.97 10.56 -10.44
CA LYS A 434 10.78 11.17 -11.04
C LYS A 434 9.86 11.80 -10.01
N LYS A 435 9.02 12.75 -10.46
CA LYS A 435 7.88 13.28 -9.70
C LYS A 435 6.74 12.27 -9.65
N ILE A 436 6.15 12.11 -8.48
CA ILE A 436 4.94 11.32 -8.24
C ILE A 436 3.99 12.18 -7.39
N PRO A 437 2.67 12.14 -7.62
CA PRO A 437 1.72 12.87 -6.77
C PRO A 437 1.80 12.46 -5.30
N VAL A 438 1.68 13.42 -4.39
CA VAL A 438 1.53 13.22 -2.94
C VAL A 438 0.19 13.82 -2.53
N GLY A 439 -0.75 12.99 -2.09
CA GLY A 439 -2.11 13.44 -1.84
C GLY A 439 -2.72 14.07 -3.10
N ALA A 440 -3.36 15.22 -2.96
CA ALA A 440 -3.93 15.99 -4.08
C ALA A 440 -2.88 16.77 -4.91
N VAL A 441 -1.60 16.75 -4.51
CA VAL A 441 -0.54 17.54 -5.17
C VAL A 441 0.12 16.75 -6.30
N THR A 442 -0.10 17.18 -7.53
CA THR A 442 0.42 16.51 -8.74
C THR A 442 1.87 16.88 -9.07
N GLU A 443 2.42 17.93 -8.48
CA GLU A 443 3.74 18.47 -8.81
C GLU A 443 4.72 18.53 -7.63
N ALA A 444 4.43 17.82 -6.51
CA ALA A 444 5.30 17.83 -5.34
C ALA A 444 6.71 17.29 -5.70
N ALA A 445 7.72 17.93 -5.15
CA ALA A 445 9.08 17.41 -5.03
C ALA A 445 9.30 17.05 -3.55
N PRO A 446 10.47 16.57 -3.11
CA PRO A 446 10.73 16.42 -1.69
C PRO A 446 10.43 17.70 -0.91
N CYS A 447 9.55 17.59 0.10
CA CYS A 447 9.19 18.68 1.00
C CYS A 447 9.59 18.29 2.41
N ILE A 448 10.51 19.06 3.02
CA ILE A 448 11.07 18.70 4.32
C ILE A 448 10.92 19.91 5.26
N GLY A 449 10.31 19.70 6.42
CA GLY A 449 10.13 20.73 7.43
C GLY A 449 10.42 20.24 8.85
N GLY A 450 10.84 21.13 9.70
CA GLY A 450 11.09 20.82 11.11
C GLY A 450 9.81 20.36 11.84
N ILE A 451 8.65 20.85 11.41
CA ILE A 451 7.34 20.45 11.95
C ILE A 451 6.49 19.77 10.87
N VAL A 452 6.29 20.43 9.73
CA VAL A 452 5.42 19.98 8.64
C VAL A 452 6.22 19.82 7.35
N GLY A 453 6.13 18.65 6.69
CA GLY A 453 6.73 18.44 5.38
C GLY A 453 6.00 19.22 4.27
N LEU A 454 4.76 18.89 4.03
CA LEU A 454 3.89 19.48 3.00
C LEU A 454 2.53 19.83 3.58
N ALA A 455 2.08 21.03 3.37
CA ALA A 455 0.76 21.49 3.80
C ALA A 455 -0.11 21.91 2.59
N GLN A 456 -1.37 21.52 2.61
CA GLN A 456 -2.35 21.79 1.55
C GLN A 456 -3.73 22.13 2.15
N GLY A 457 -4.70 22.40 1.28
CA GLY A 457 -6.07 22.69 1.68
C GLY A 457 -6.21 23.99 2.49
N GLU A 458 -7.04 23.98 3.51
CA GLU A 458 -7.25 25.11 4.42
C GLU A 458 -6.22 25.14 5.57
N PHE A 459 -4.95 25.02 5.24
CA PHE A 459 -3.87 24.97 6.20
C PHE A 459 -3.68 26.29 6.96
N SER A 460 -3.49 26.17 8.26
CA SER A 460 -2.96 27.26 9.11
C SER A 460 -2.08 26.71 10.23
N MET A 461 -1.07 27.48 10.58
CA MET A 461 -0.15 27.17 11.68
C MET A 461 0.02 28.38 12.58
N ASP A 462 -0.08 28.18 13.88
CA ASP A 462 0.07 29.26 14.87
C ASP A 462 0.84 28.77 16.10
N THR A 463 1.79 29.59 16.57
CA THR A 463 2.53 29.40 17.83
C THR A 463 3.21 28.03 17.91
N CYS A 464 4.06 27.72 16.93
CA CYS A 464 4.81 26.47 16.88
C CYS A 464 6.32 26.71 16.90
N GLU A 465 7.07 25.83 17.56
CA GLU A 465 8.52 25.96 17.68
C GLU A 465 9.25 24.70 17.14
N ASN A 466 10.32 24.92 16.40
CA ASN A 466 11.26 23.87 16.02
C ASN A 466 12.65 24.15 16.61
N ALA A 467 13.11 23.26 17.48
CA ALA A 467 14.47 23.27 18.01
C ALA A 467 15.37 22.21 17.34
N GLY A 468 14.77 21.21 16.66
CA GLY A 468 15.49 20.16 15.96
C GLY A 468 16.14 20.64 14.66
N HIS A 469 17.25 20.03 14.29
CA HIS A 469 17.92 20.33 13.03
C HIS A 469 17.21 19.66 11.85
N VAL A 470 17.07 20.39 10.73
CA VAL A 470 16.56 19.86 9.48
C VAL A 470 17.73 19.57 8.54
N THR A 471 17.89 18.31 8.14
CA THR A 471 18.98 17.89 7.27
C THR A 471 18.41 17.24 5.99
N TYR A 472 18.87 17.71 4.84
CA TYR A 472 18.58 17.11 3.54
C TYR A 472 19.87 16.79 2.81
N LYS A 473 20.04 15.51 2.45
CA LYS A 473 21.22 15.04 1.69
C LYS A 473 20.80 14.26 0.47
N VAL A 474 21.40 14.58 -0.66
CA VAL A 474 21.26 13.80 -1.91
C VAL A 474 22.64 13.55 -2.48
N ALA A 475 22.99 12.27 -2.66
CA ALA A 475 24.30 11.88 -3.18
C ALA A 475 24.39 12.00 -4.69
N ASN A 476 23.27 11.88 -5.42
CA ASN A 476 23.23 12.05 -6.88
C ASN A 476 21.82 12.48 -7.34
N ILE A 477 21.74 13.30 -8.37
CA ILE A 477 20.47 13.70 -8.99
C ILE A 477 20.47 13.28 -10.44
N THR A 478 19.55 12.38 -10.78
CA THR A 478 19.27 12.03 -12.18
C THR A 478 18.29 13.06 -12.73
N LEU A 479 18.77 13.96 -13.57
CA LEU A 479 17.94 15.00 -14.18
C LEU A 479 16.94 14.37 -15.14
N SER A 480 15.67 14.31 -14.74
CA SER A 480 14.54 14.05 -15.65
C SER A 480 14.06 15.36 -16.29
N LYS A 481 13.31 15.27 -17.39
CA LYS A 481 12.72 16.45 -18.08
C LYS A 481 11.80 17.30 -17.19
N ASN A 482 11.43 16.84 -16.01
CA ASN A 482 10.55 17.54 -15.08
C ASN A 482 11.37 18.20 -13.99
N LEU A 483 11.27 19.50 -13.87
CA LEU A 483 11.89 20.32 -12.83
C LEU A 483 11.53 19.77 -11.44
N ASN A 484 12.50 19.27 -10.71
CA ASN A 484 12.32 18.92 -9.32
C ASN A 484 12.59 20.16 -8.46
N ARG A 485 11.54 20.66 -7.82
CA ARG A 485 11.65 21.74 -6.84
C ARG A 485 11.58 21.11 -5.46
N THR A 486 12.63 21.22 -4.67
CA THR A 486 12.66 20.73 -3.29
C THR A 486 12.40 21.90 -2.35
N GLY A 487 11.33 21.81 -1.56
CA GLY A 487 10.98 22.79 -0.54
C GLY A 487 11.51 22.36 0.83
N ILE A 488 12.34 23.19 1.46
CA ILE A 488 12.94 22.89 2.76
C ILE A 488 12.77 24.07 3.69
N GLY A 489 12.16 23.86 4.85
CA GLY A 489 11.94 24.88 5.85
C GLY A 489 12.35 24.44 7.25
N GLY A 490 12.79 25.37 8.06
CA GLY A 490 13.02 25.11 9.48
C GLY A 490 11.74 24.73 10.23
N ILE A 491 10.59 25.21 9.76
CA ILE A 491 9.26 24.89 10.27
C ILE A 491 8.48 24.05 9.26
N VAL A 492 8.28 24.55 8.04
CA VAL A 492 7.44 23.90 7.03
C VAL A 492 8.13 23.83 5.67
N GLY A 493 8.19 22.64 5.06
CA GLY A 493 8.87 22.44 3.78
C GLY A 493 8.17 23.16 2.63
N ALA A 494 6.88 22.90 2.44
CA ALA A 494 6.06 23.58 1.44
C ALA A 494 4.67 23.89 2.04
N PRO A 495 4.45 25.11 2.51
CA PRO A 495 3.17 25.54 3.08
C PRO A 495 2.20 25.98 1.98
N ASN A 496 0.91 25.91 2.32
CA ASN A 496 -0.18 26.48 1.55
C ASN A 496 -1.21 27.07 2.52
N GLY A 497 -1.00 28.30 3.01
CA GLY A 497 -1.86 28.95 4.01
C GLY A 497 -1.11 29.91 4.90
N ASN A 498 -1.56 30.09 6.15
CA ASN A 498 -0.99 31.06 7.06
C ASN A 498 -0.03 30.39 8.07
N VAL A 499 1.14 30.97 8.26
CA VAL A 499 2.15 30.57 9.27
C VAL A 499 2.37 31.78 10.18
N ARG A 500 1.99 31.66 11.45
CA ARG A 500 2.01 32.76 12.40
C ARG A 500 2.77 32.40 13.67
N LYS A 501 3.51 33.37 14.21
CA LYS A 501 4.21 33.27 15.52
C LYS A 501 5.03 31.98 15.67
N CYS A 502 5.56 31.49 14.56
CA CYS A 502 6.37 30.29 14.58
C CYS A 502 7.85 30.65 14.69
N ILE A 503 8.58 29.86 15.49
CA ILE A 503 10.00 30.12 15.77
C ILE A 503 10.83 28.89 15.38
N ASN A 504 11.84 29.09 14.56
CA ASN A 504 12.83 28.06 14.26
C ASN A 504 14.15 28.37 14.97
N TYR A 505 14.55 27.48 15.86
CA TYR A 505 15.88 27.52 16.52
C TYR A 505 16.87 26.55 15.86
N GLY A 506 16.36 25.49 15.20
CA GLY A 506 17.17 24.47 14.58
C GLY A 506 17.84 24.93 13.29
N SER A 507 19.04 24.44 13.02
CA SER A 507 19.70 24.71 11.73
C SER A 507 19.06 23.95 10.59
N VAL A 508 19.11 24.53 9.38
CA VAL A 508 18.70 23.89 8.12
C VAL A 508 19.98 23.57 7.32
N ASN A 509 20.29 22.28 7.18
CA ASN A 509 21.54 21.81 6.58
C ASN A 509 21.27 21.02 5.30
N ILE A 510 21.81 21.48 4.20
CA ILE A 510 21.60 20.86 2.88
C ILE A 510 22.94 20.46 2.30
N SER A 511 23.05 19.19 1.91
CA SER A 511 24.16 18.67 1.15
C SER A 511 23.65 18.03 -0.14
N HIS A 512 24.13 18.54 -1.26
CA HIS A 512 23.58 18.24 -2.57
C HIS A 512 24.71 18.05 -3.57
N VAL A 513 24.95 16.82 -3.99
CA VAL A 513 26.03 16.44 -4.92
C VAL A 513 25.47 16.11 -6.28
N LEU A 514 25.92 16.79 -7.33
CA LEU A 514 25.68 16.46 -8.72
C LEU A 514 26.89 15.68 -9.26
N LYS A 515 26.79 14.34 -9.34
CA LYS A 515 27.90 13.51 -9.85
C LYS A 515 27.94 13.42 -11.37
N GLU A 516 26.85 13.55 -12.08
CA GLU A 516 26.81 13.43 -13.55
C GLU A 516 25.89 14.46 -14.19
N ARG A 517 26.39 15.15 -15.19
CA ARG A 517 25.56 15.91 -16.11
C ARG A 517 24.96 14.92 -17.12
N GLY A 518 23.70 14.55 -16.95
CA GLY A 518 22.94 13.87 -18.01
C GLY A 518 22.91 14.73 -19.29
N ALA A 519 22.62 14.12 -20.44
CA ALA A 519 22.62 14.72 -21.76
C ALA A 519 21.66 15.91 -21.96
N TYR A 520 20.97 16.38 -20.91
CA TYR A 520 19.98 17.45 -20.94
C TYR A 520 20.54 18.73 -20.33
N SER A 521 21.09 19.60 -21.16
CA SER A 521 21.72 20.86 -20.78
C SER A 521 20.75 21.99 -20.33
N GLY A 522 19.49 21.72 -20.09
CA GLY A 522 18.47 22.75 -19.81
C GLY A 522 17.62 22.57 -18.56
N TYR A 523 17.79 21.52 -17.77
CA TYR A 523 16.95 21.23 -16.60
C TYR A 523 17.76 21.26 -15.31
N GLU A 524 17.25 21.97 -14.34
CA GLU A 524 17.93 22.28 -13.08
C GLU A 524 17.11 21.75 -11.91
N HIS A 525 17.78 21.18 -10.90
CA HIS A 525 17.18 20.95 -9.61
C HIS A 525 17.11 22.29 -8.87
N ILE A 526 15.91 22.70 -8.48
CA ILE A 526 15.67 23.95 -7.77
C ILE A 526 15.51 23.66 -6.28
N LEU A 527 16.43 24.16 -5.47
CA LEU A 527 16.30 24.18 -4.03
C LEU A 527 15.59 25.47 -3.60
N ILE A 528 14.54 25.32 -2.79
CA ILE A 528 13.79 26.43 -2.22
C ILE A 528 13.86 26.27 -0.71
N VAL A 529 14.68 27.10 -0.06
CA VAL A 529 15.08 26.91 1.32
C VAL A 529 14.75 28.16 2.13
N GLY A 530 14.07 27.99 3.27
CA GLY A 530 13.80 29.07 4.19
C GLY A 530 14.01 28.68 5.63
N GLY A 531 14.29 29.66 6.48
CA GLY A 531 14.41 29.44 7.92
C GLY A 531 13.07 29.06 8.57
N ILE A 532 11.96 29.51 8.01
CA ILE A 532 10.60 29.16 8.41
C ILE A 532 9.96 28.28 7.34
N GLY A 533 9.83 28.77 6.11
CA GLY A 533 9.18 28.06 5.03
C GLY A 533 10.05 27.91 3.79
N GLY A 534 10.05 26.72 3.17
CA GLY A 534 10.79 26.48 1.93
C GLY A 534 10.18 27.27 0.78
N GLY A 535 9.01 26.95 0.33
CA GLY A 535 8.39 27.69 -0.74
C GLY A 535 7.00 27.23 -1.11
N ASP A 536 6.30 28.13 -1.78
CA ASP A 536 4.93 27.89 -2.24
C ASP A 536 4.92 26.94 -3.43
N TYR A 537 4.26 25.82 -3.27
CA TYR A 537 3.96 24.89 -4.35
C TYR A 537 2.57 25.19 -4.92
N HIS A 538 2.48 26.01 -5.95
CA HIS A 538 1.22 26.25 -6.63
C HIS A 538 1.25 25.72 -8.06
N ALA A 539 0.31 24.82 -8.35
CA ALA A 539 -0.29 24.74 -9.66
C ALA A 539 -1.00 26.08 -9.90
N ALA A 540 -0.73 26.69 -11.05
CA ALA A 540 -1.17 28.03 -11.42
C ALA A 540 -2.50 28.48 -10.79
N GLY A 541 -2.45 29.45 -9.89
CA GLY A 541 -3.58 30.33 -9.59
C GLY A 541 -4.27 30.20 -8.24
N GLN A 542 -3.81 29.41 -7.28
CA GLN A 542 -4.54 29.25 -6.00
C GLN A 542 -3.64 29.23 -4.78
N LEU A 543 -4.03 30.00 -3.78
CA LEU A 543 -3.62 30.10 -2.38
C LEU A 543 -2.27 30.80 -2.11
N LYS A 544 -2.30 31.59 -1.07
CA LYS A 544 -1.20 32.44 -0.59
C LYS A 544 -0.65 31.86 0.69
N THR A 545 0.65 31.88 0.85
CA THR A 545 1.25 31.68 2.17
C THR A 545 1.62 33.01 2.78
N ASN A 546 1.10 33.30 3.95
CA ASN A 546 1.45 34.48 4.70
C ASN A 546 2.26 34.07 5.93
N TYR A 547 3.41 34.73 6.12
CA TYR A 547 4.26 34.54 7.28
C TYR A 547 4.15 35.79 8.17
N ILE A 548 3.62 35.62 9.38
CA ILE A 548 3.30 36.72 10.26
C ILE A 548 3.96 36.50 11.61
N GLU A 549 4.74 37.46 12.07
CA GLU A 549 5.42 37.45 13.39
C GLU A 549 6.29 36.18 13.60
N CYS A 550 6.92 35.66 12.54
CA CYS A 550 7.77 34.49 12.62
C CYS A 550 9.25 34.86 12.82
N GLU A 551 9.97 34.02 13.57
CA GLU A 551 11.39 34.23 13.82
C GLU A 551 12.24 33.01 13.41
N ASN A 552 13.30 33.22 12.66
CA ASN A 552 14.34 32.23 12.43
C ASN A 552 15.61 32.58 13.19
N HIS A 553 16.04 31.72 14.07
CA HIS A 553 17.30 31.81 14.82
C HIS A 553 18.35 30.83 14.33
N GLY A 554 17.93 29.78 13.61
CA GLY A 554 18.81 28.72 13.10
C GLY A 554 19.59 29.15 11.87
N ASP A 555 20.83 28.71 11.77
CA ASP A 555 21.65 28.91 10.58
C ASP A 555 21.13 28.06 9.41
N ILE A 556 21.20 28.60 8.20
CA ILE A 556 20.88 27.92 6.96
C ILE A 556 22.17 27.64 6.19
N THR A 557 22.60 26.39 6.11
CA THR A 557 23.79 25.99 5.37
C THR A 557 23.38 25.21 4.11
N VAL A 558 23.82 25.69 2.95
CA VAL A 558 23.65 24.99 1.67
C VAL A 558 25.01 24.70 1.07
N ASP A 559 25.40 23.43 1.05
CA ASP A 559 26.59 22.91 0.41
C ASP A 559 26.17 22.18 -0.86
N SER A 560 26.42 22.76 -2.02
CA SER A 560 25.93 22.25 -3.29
C SER A 560 26.95 22.41 -4.41
N ASP A 561 27.14 21.35 -5.18
CA ASP A 561 27.91 21.37 -6.44
C ASP A 561 27.07 21.84 -7.64
N ALA A 562 25.78 22.16 -7.44
CA ALA A 562 24.89 22.63 -8.49
C ALA A 562 25.31 24.01 -9.02
N THR A 563 25.65 24.07 -10.30
CA THR A 563 26.25 25.26 -10.92
C THR A 563 25.22 26.24 -11.50
N LYS A 564 23.93 26.03 -11.34
CA LYS A 564 22.90 26.86 -12.00
C LYS A 564 21.91 27.54 -11.08
N ALA A 565 21.58 28.74 -11.44
CA ALA A 565 21.14 29.88 -10.62
C ALA A 565 19.62 29.99 -10.41
N ASN A 566 18.87 28.90 -10.19
CA ASN A 566 17.45 29.00 -9.93
C ASN A 566 17.03 28.64 -8.50
N SER A 567 17.97 28.28 -7.64
CA SER A 567 17.68 28.08 -6.22
C SER A 567 17.42 29.40 -5.52
N ALA A 568 16.46 29.38 -4.58
CA ALA A 568 16.13 30.54 -3.75
C ALA A 568 16.30 30.18 -2.28
N ILE A 569 17.03 31.00 -1.57
CA ILE A 569 17.35 30.77 -0.15
C ILE A 569 17.04 32.06 0.62
N GLY A 570 16.16 31.97 1.61
CA GLY A 570 15.76 33.12 2.41
C GLY A 570 15.81 32.86 3.90
N GLY A 571 16.10 33.84 4.69
CA GLY A 571 16.12 33.74 6.15
C GLY A 571 14.78 33.38 6.76
N ILE A 572 13.68 33.73 6.11
CA ILE A 572 12.30 33.38 6.50
C ILE A 572 11.71 32.43 5.47
N VAL A 573 11.61 32.83 4.20
CA VAL A 573 11.00 32.05 3.13
C VAL A 573 11.93 31.98 1.92
N GLY A 574 12.08 30.78 1.34
CA GLY A 574 12.92 30.59 0.16
C GLY A 574 12.31 31.20 -1.09
N TRP A 575 11.04 30.94 -1.34
CA TRP A 575 10.32 31.48 -2.51
C TRP A 575 8.90 31.92 -2.13
N PRO A 576 8.61 33.22 -2.14
CA PRO A 576 7.30 33.75 -1.72
C PRO A 576 6.22 33.71 -2.83
N GLY A 577 6.38 32.87 -3.86
CA GLY A 577 5.41 32.77 -4.97
C GLY A 577 5.72 33.68 -6.18
N LYS A 578 4.89 33.59 -7.22
CA LYS A 578 5.07 34.31 -8.49
C LYS A 578 4.34 35.65 -8.45
N GLU A 579 5.02 36.73 -8.89
CA GLU A 579 4.37 38.04 -9.11
C GLU A 579 3.12 37.90 -10.00
N GLY A 580 2.02 38.51 -9.57
CA GLY A 580 0.87 38.81 -10.43
C GLY A 580 -0.47 38.19 -10.05
N ALA A 581 -0.55 37.15 -9.22
CA ALA A 581 -1.84 36.48 -8.95
C ALA A 581 -2.23 36.36 -7.48
N SER A 582 -1.57 36.95 -6.56
CA SER A 582 -1.75 36.95 -5.11
C SER A 582 -0.41 36.62 -4.42
N PRO A 583 0.44 37.62 -4.19
CA PRO A 583 1.75 37.37 -3.58
C PRO A 583 1.59 36.90 -2.14
N SER A 584 2.38 35.89 -1.76
CA SER A 584 2.66 35.61 -0.34
C SER A 584 3.36 36.83 0.26
N PHE A 585 3.07 37.12 1.53
CA PHE A 585 3.74 38.23 2.21
C PHE A 585 4.35 37.78 3.52
N THR A 586 5.36 38.55 3.96
CA THR A 586 5.96 38.42 5.27
C THR A 586 5.66 39.71 6.06
N GLU A 587 5.15 39.58 7.29
CA GLU A 587 4.82 40.68 8.16
C GLU A 587 5.48 40.49 9.53
N ASN A 588 6.23 41.46 9.98
CA ASN A 588 6.92 41.45 11.28
C ASN A 588 7.79 40.21 11.53
N CYS A 589 8.33 39.60 10.47
CA CYS A 589 9.20 38.44 10.58
C CYS A 589 10.67 38.85 10.74
N VAL A 590 11.42 38.08 11.54
CA VAL A 590 12.83 38.37 11.84
C VAL A 590 13.70 37.14 11.57
N ASN A 591 14.76 37.34 10.77
CA ASN A 591 15.83 36.35 10.65
C ASN A 591 17.04 36.78 11.50
N LYS A 592 17.46 35.93 12.45
CA LYS A 592 18.64 36.09 13.30
C LYS A 592 19.75 35.08 12.96
N GLY A 593 19.42 34.02 12.17
CA GLY A 593 20.38 33.02 11.73
C GLY A 593 21.18 33.47 10.51
N ASN A 594 22.33 32.86 10.31
CA ASN A 594 23.20 33.11 9.17
C ASN A 594 22.75 32.27 7.94
N ILE A 595 22.97 32.83 6.74
CA ILE A 595 22.84 32.08 5.48
C ILE A 595 24.26 31.79 4.98
N ILE A 596 24.64 30.50 4.92
CA ILE A 596 25.99 30.04 4.61
C ILE A 596 25.92 29.20 3.31
N LEU A 597 26.53 29.72 2.24
CA LEU A 597 26.67 29.02 0.97
C LEU A 597 28.05 28.42 0.84
N LYS A 598 28.15 27.13 0.54
CA LYS A 598 29.39 26.41 0.35
C LYS A 598 29.43 25.73 -1.02
N GLY A 599 30.63 25.32 -1.46
CA GLY A 599 30.81 24.67 -2.75
C GLY A 599 30.55 25.63 -3.93
N ASN A 600 29.89 25.14 -4.95
CA ASN A 600 29.53 25.91 -6.15
C ASN A 600 28.07 26.42 -6.08
N ALA A 601 27.48 26.47 -4.88
CA ALA A 601 26.09 26.88 -4.71
C ALA A 601 25.88 28.28 -5.31
N LYS A 602 24.99 28.38 -6.28
CA LYS A 602 24.50 29.62 -6.83
C LYS A 602 23.04 29.76 -6.46
N ALA A 603 22.73 30.73 -5.64
CA ALA A 603 21.36 30.96 -5.20
C ALA A 603 21.06 32.47 -5.25
N ARG A 604 19.78 32.81 -5.41
CA ARG A 604 19.26 34.13 -5.06
C ARG A 604 19.01 34.13 -3.54
N VAL A 605 19.68 35.02 -2.84
CA VAL A 605 19.53 35.24 -1.42
C VAL A 605 18.63 36.43 -1.18
#